data_50aca0efd1902217b5767354c717c6e1
#
_entry.id   50aca0efd1902217b5767354c717c6e1
#
_cell.length_a   1.000
_cell.length_b   1.000
_cell.length_c   1.000
_cell.angle_alpha   90.00
_cell.angle_beta   90.00
_cell.angle_gamma   90.00
#
_symmetry.space_group_name_H-M   'P 1'
#
loop_
_entity.id
_entity.type
_entity.pdbx_description
1 polymer ?
#
loop_
_entity_poly.entity_id
_entity_poly.type
_entity_poly.pdbx_seq_one_letter_code
_entity_poly.pdbx_strand_id
1 'polypeptide(L)'
;MVNRIQSSLGFLTILLALPISLLASPSEPERYDPVEYFNQGANTYEMTNKAKELAGLLEARMEHLVKLKIEDAKNSYKGLTEDRFKGELEKLIKLIISTQETWEAYAEAAAKEEHHGGGSGAVMRYYYSYCYKLIERIKELKIILK
;
A
#
# COMPACT_ATOMS: atom_id res chain seq x y z
N MET A 1 -14.09 -19.02 17.50
CA MET A 1 -14.11 -18.39 16.18
C MET A 1 -14.54 -16.92 16.30
N VAL A 2 -13.81 -16.09 16.99
CA VAL A 2 -14.02 -14.61 17.02
C VAL A 2 -12.72 -14.04 17.54
N ASN A 3 -11.94 -13.33 16.74
CA ASN A 3 -10.96 -12.29 17.14
C ASN A 3 -9.93 -12.05 16.04
N ARG A 4 -10.35 -11.50 14.91
CA ARG A 4 -9.42 -10.94 13.91
C ARG A 4 -9.91 -9.68 13.19
N ILE A 5 -10.93 -8.99 13.73
CA ILE A 5 -11.44 -7.76 13.09
C ILE A 5 -10.86 -6.48 13.71
N GLN A 6 -10.06 -6.57 14.78
CA GLN A 6 -9.54 -5.37 15.47
C GLN A 6 -8.20 -4.83 14.97
N SER A 7 -7.50 -5.48 14.05
CA SER A 7 -6.20 -4.99 13.58
C SER A 7 -6.26 -3.97 12.44
N SER A 8 -7.35 -3.92 11.68
CA SER A 8 -7.45 -2.96 10.56
C SER A 8 -7.88 -1.55 10.98
N LEU A 9 -8.62 -1.41 12.08
CA LEU A 9 -9.05 -0.09 12.58
C LEU A 9 -7.90 0.74 13.20
N GLY A 10 -6.82 0.10 13.65
CA GLY A 10 -5.66 0.80 14.23
C GLY A 10 -4.82 1.54 13.20
N PHE A 11 -4.80 1.10 11.96
CA PHE A 11 -4.01 1.70 10.89
C PHE A 11 -4.61 3.03 10.39
N LEU A 12 -5.92 3.10 10.30
CA LEU A 12 -6.60 4.28 9.77
C LEU A 12 -6.54 5.50 10.71
N THR A 13 -6.48 5.26 12.02
CA THR A 13 -6.44 6.34 13.04
C THR A 13 -5.10 7.09 13.04
N ILE A 14 -4.01 6.44 12.62
CA ILE A 14 -2.67 7.06 12.54
C ILE A 14 -2.53 7.94 11.29
N LEU A 15 -3.31 7.68 10.22
CA LEU A 15 -3.25 8.43 8.98
C LEU A 15 -3.73 9.90 9.11
N LEU A 16 -4.54 10.22 10.11
CA LEU A 16 -5.15 11.55 10.27
C LEU A 16 -4.34 12.53 11.13
N ALA A 17 -3.29 12.09 11.82
CA ALA A 17 -2.62 12.87 12.87
C ALA A 17 -1.20 13.36 12.57
N LEU A 18 -0.57 13.00 11.45
CA LEU A 18 0.79 13.44 11.15
C LEU A 18 0.83 14.63 10.18
N PRO A 19 1.57 15.71 10.52
CA PRO A 19 1.76 16.82 9.59
C PRO A 19 2.54 16.33 8.36
N ILE A 20 1.98 16.57 7.19
CA ILE A 20 2.48 16.15 5.87
C ILE A 20 3.92 16.65 5.56
N SER A 21 4.38 17.66 6.28
CA SER A 21 5.67 18.33 6.04
C SER A 21 6.92 17.54 6.47
N LEU A 22 6.80 16.37 7.11
CA LEU A 22 7.93 15.58 7.65
C LEU A 22 8.20 14.27 6.90
N LEU A 23 7.41 13.95 5.89
CA LEU A 23 7.65 12.75 5.08
C LEU A 23 8.49 13.15 3.87
N ALA A 24 9.80 13.01 3.98
CA ALA A 24 10.63 12.88 2.78
C ALA A 24 9.95 11.88 1.84
N SER A 25 9.74 12.27 0.57
CA SER A 25 9.14 11.38 -0.41
C SER A 25 9.92 10.06 -0.36
N PRO A 26 9.27 8.92 -0.07
CA PRO A 26 9.97 7.65 -0.11
C PRO A 26 10.67 7.54 -1.47
N SER A 27 11.91 7.03 -1.49
CA SER A 27 12.57 6.66 -2.76
C SER A 27 11.58 5.87 -3.62
N GLU A 28 11.77 5.84 -4.94
CA GLU A 28 10.85 5.12 -5.84
C GLU A 28 11.16 3.60 -5.84
N PRO A 29 10.76 2.84 -4.80
CA PRO A 29 11.09 1.42 -4.64
C PRO A 29 10.44 0.56 -5.72
N GLU A 30 9.42 1.07 -6.40
CA GLU A 30 8.78 0.42 -7.55
C GLU A 30 9.67 0.32 -8.78
N ARG A 31 10.87 0.90 -8.76
CA ARG A 31 11.90 0.74 -9.80
C ARG A 31 12.77 -0.48 -9.60
N TYR A 32 12.77 -1.07 -8.40
CA TYR A 32 13.54 -2.28 -8.15
C TYR A 32 12.82 -3.48 -8.78
N ASP A 33 13.59 -4.35 -9.42
CA ASP A 33 13.12 -5.69 -9.74
C ASP A 33 13.14 -6.53 -8.47
N PRO A 34 11.99 -7.12 -8.06
CA PRO A 34 11.94 -7.90 -6.82
C PRO A 34 12.91 -9.07 -6.78
N VAL A 35 13.15 -9.75 -7.92
CA VAL A 35 14.09 -10.88 -7.97
C VAL A 35 15.52 -10.41 -7.74
N GLU A 36 15.94 -9.33 -8.42
CA GLU A 36 17.28 -8.77 -8.25
C GLU A 36 17.48 -8.25 -6.83
N TYR A 37 16.46 -7.62 -6.25
CA TYR A 37 16.53 -7.12 -4.88
C TYR A 37 16.66 -8.25 -3.85
N PHE A 38 15.90 -9.33 -4.02
CA PHE A 38 15.96 -10.50 -3.13
C PHE A 38 17.29 -11.21 -3.21
N ASN A 39 17.85 -11.34 -4.42
CA ASN A 39 19.14 -12.01 -4.68
C ASN A 39 20.35 -11.25 -4.11
N GLN A 40 20.19 -10.07 -3.53
CA GLN A 40 21.24 -9.40 -2.74
C GLN A 40 21.53 -10.13 -1.42
N GLY A 41 20.65 -11.01 -0.97
CA GLY A 41 20.89 -11.90 0.17
C GLY A 41 21.75 -13.10 -0.19
N ALA A 42 22.75 -13.42 0.63
CA ALA A 42 23.68 -14.52 0.38
C ALA A 42 23.08 -15.92 0.66
N ASN A 43 21.96 -15.98 1.37
CA ASN A 43 21.25 -17.21 1.73
C ASN A 43 19.76 -16.98 1.84
N THR A 44 18.96 -18.06 1.95
CA THR A 44 17.49 -17.98 2.00
C THR A 44 16.96 -17.08 3.10
N TYR A 45 17.61 -17.00 4.26
CA TYR A 45 17.20 -16.15 5.36
C TYR A 45 17.39 -14.66 5.01
N GLU A 46 18.55 -14.31 4.49
CA GLU A 46 18.84 -12.93 4.06
C GLU A 46 17.98 -12.52 2.88
N MET A 47 17.75 -13.39 1.91
CA MET A 47 16.83 -13.16 0.78
C MET A 47 15.40 -12.88 1.30
N THR A 48 14.95 -13.66 2.30
CA THR A 48 13.64 -13.42 2.92
C THR A 48 13.57 -12.05 3.64
N ASN A 49 14.64 -11.65 4.30
CA ASN A 49 14.71 -10.33 4.94
C ASN A 49 14.70 -9.20 3.90
N LYS A 50 15.42 -9.37 2.79
CA LYS A 50 15.37 -8.43 1.66
C LYS A 50 13.99 -8.34 1.03
N ALA A 51 13.28 -9.46 0.92
CA ALA A 51 11.91 -9.49 0.42
C ALA A 51 10.94 -8.72 1.33
N LYS A 52 11.06 -8.88 2.65
CA LYS A 52 10.28 -8.12 3.64
C LYS A 52 10.62 -6.62 3.61
N GLU A 53 11.90 -6.30 3.48
CA GLU A 53 12.38 -4.91 3.39
C GLU A 53 11.75 -4.23 2.16
N LEU A 54 11.82 -4.84 0.97
CA LEU A 54 11.23 -4.29 -0.23
C LEU A 54 9.71 -4.15 -0.11
N ALA A 55 9.01 -5.15 0.44
CA ALA A 55 7.57 -5.07 0.66
C ALA A 55 7.21 -3.86 1.54
N GLY A 56 7.92 -3.65 2.65
CA GLY A 56 7.70 -2.50 3.53
C GLY A 56 7.96 -1.15 2.85
N LEU A 57 8.98 -1.05 2.00
CA LEU A 57 9.25 0.16 1.22
C LEU A 57 8.13 0.43 0.19
N LEU A 58 7.63 -0.61 -0.48
CA LEU A 58 6.54 -0.51 -1.44
C LEU A 58 5.21 -0.13 -0.76
N GLU A 59 4.90 -0.72 0.40
CA GLU A 59 3.74 -0.35 1.21
C GLU A 59 3.77 1.11 1.62
N ALA A 60 4.90 1.58 2.17
CA ALA A 60 5.06 2.98 2.55
C ALA A 60 4.90 3.93 1.35
N ARG A 61 5.42 3.54 0.18
CA ARG A 61 5.24 4.31 -1.06
C ARG A 61 3.79 4.35 -1.51
N MET A 62 3.10 3.23 -1.48
CA MET A 62 1.69 3.13 -1.83
C MET A 62 0.82 4.00 -0.91
N GLU A 63 1.03 3.91 0.41
CA GLU A 63 0.32 4.75 1.38
C GLU A 63 0.53 6.24 1.13
N HIS A 64 1.75 6.64 0.80
CA HIS A 64 2.06 8.03 0.45
C HIS A 64 1.24 8.49 -0.77
N LEU A 65 1.15 7.68 -1.82
CA LEU A 65 0.37 8.01 -3.02
C LEU A 65 -1.14 8.08 -2.74
N VAL A 66 -1.66 7.22 -1.87
CA VAL A 66 -3.07 7.30 -1.42
C VAL A 66 -3.33 8.61 -0.67
N LYS A 67 -2.40 9.04 0.20
CA LYS A 67 -2.49 10.34 0.88
C LYS A 67 -2.50 11.50 -0.10
N LEU A 68 -1.63 11.47 -1.11
CA LEU A 68 -1.63 12.49 -2.16
C LEU A 68 -2.95 12.52 -2.94
N LYS A 69 -3.54 11.38 -3.24
CA LYS A 69 -4.85 11.29 -3.90
C LYS A 69 -5.98 11.91 -3.04
N ILE A 70 -5.94 11.70 -1.72
CA ILE A 70 -6.90 12.33 -0.81
C ILE A 70 -6.69 13.85 -0.76
N GLU A 71 -5.44 14.31 -0.71
CA GLU A 71 -5.12 15.76 -0.74
C GLU A 71 -5.54 16.41 -2.06
N ASP A 72 -5.35 15.74 -3.18
CA ASP A 72 -5.82 16.21 -4.48
C ASP A 72 -7.35 16.34 -4.52
N ALA A 73 -8.07 15.33 -3.99
CA ALA A 73 -9.51 15.41 -3.82
C ALA A 73 -9.92 16.61 -2.96
N LYS A 74 -9.29 16.84 -1.81
CA LYS A 74 -9.57 18.01 -0.96
C LYS A 74 -9.31 19.34 -1.68
N ASN A 75 -8.21 19.42 -2.43
CA ASN A 75 -7.84 20.61 -3.19
C ASN A 75 -8.85 20.91 -4.30
N SER A 76 -9.40 19.89 -4.96
CA SER A 76 -10.42 20.02 -6.00
C SER A 76 -11.74 20.61 -5.47
N TYR A 77 -12.04 20.44 -4.19
CA TYR A 77 -13.22 21.00 -3.51
C TYR A 77 -12.91 22.28 -2.75
N LYS A 78 -11.68 22.79 -2.78
CA LYS A 78 -11.27 23.99 -2.05
C LYS A 78 -12.01 25.22 -2.57
N GLY A 79 -12.65 25.94 -1.66
CA GLY A 79 -13.44 27.14 -1.99
C GLY A 79 -14.91 26.86 -2.32
N LEU A 80 -15.34 25.60 -2.40
CA LEU A 80 -16.73 25.23 -2.56
C LEU A 80 -17.39 25.19 -1.17
N THR A 81 -18.29 26.12 -0.89
CA THR A 81 -18.85 26.35 0.47
C THR A 81 -20.21 25.69 0.71
N GLU A 82 -20.88 25.23 -0.33
CA GLU A 82 -22.19 24.57 -0.21
C GLU A 82 -22.08 23.24 0.54
N ASP A 83 -23.02 22.95 1.44
CA ASP A 83 -23.01 21.71 2.25
C ASP A 83 -23.05 20.43 1.42
N ARG A 84 -23.67 20.47 0.23
CA ARG A 84 -23.66 19.34 -0.70
C ARG A 84 -22.24 18.95 -1.13
N PHE A 85 -21.35 19.92 -1.38
CA PHE A 85 -19.96 19.66 -1.80
C PHE A 85 -19.15 19.04 -0.66
N LYS A 86 -19.42 19.41 0.59
CA LYS A 86 -18.82 18.75 1.76
C LYS A 86 -19.20 17.28 1.80
N GLY A 87 -20.50 16.97 1.62
CA GLY A 87 -20.98 15.60 1.58
C GLY A 87 -20.42 14.77 0.40
N GLU A 88 -20.23 15.40 -0.76
CA GLU A 88 -19.60 14.76 -1.93
C GLU A 88 -18.13 14.47 -1.68
N LEU A 89 -17.36 15.40 -1.12
CA LEU A 89 -15.98 15.20 -0.74
C LEU A 89 -15.81 14.06 0.27
N GLU A 90 -16.64 14.03 1.32
CA GLU A 90 -16.61 12.95 2.31
C GLU A 90 -16.87 11.57 1.67
N LYS A 91 -17.85 11.49 0.76
CA LYS A 91 -18.13 10.26 0.02
C LYS A 91 -16.95 9.84 -0.86
N LEU A 92 -16.31 10.80 -1.55
CA LEU A 92 -15.15 10.54 -2.39
C LEU A 92 -13.97 10.02 -1.56
N ILE A 93 -13.67 10.66 -0.42
CA ILE A 93 -12.59 10.22 0.47
C ILE A 93 -12.88 8.80 1.00
N LYS A 94 -14.10 8.53 1.45
CA LYS A 94 -14.51 7.18 1.88
C LYS A 94 -14.34 6.16 0.76
N LEU A 95 -14.68 6.51 -0.47
CA LEU A 95 -14.51 5.62 -1.62
C LEU A 95 -13.04 5.34 -1.90
N ILE A 96 -12.17 6.34 -1.85
CA ILE A 96 -10.72 6.16 -2.01
C ILE A 96 -10.19 5.17 -0.96
N ILE A 97 -10.55 5.37 0.31
CA ILE A 97 -10.10 4.52 1.42
C ILE A 97 -10.62 3.09 1.26
N SER A 98 -11.93 2.91 1.06
CA SER A 98 -12.52 1.56 0.95
C SER A 98 -12.02 0.79 -0.28
N THR A 99 -11.75 1.49 -1.38
CA THR A 99 -11.15 0.88 -2.57
C THR A 99 -9.73 0.40 -2.28
N GLN A 100 -8.95 1.17 -1.52
CA GLN A 100 -7.60 0.79 -1.12
C GLN A 100 -7.60 -0.41 -0.18
N GLU A 101 -8.45 -0.39 0.85
CA GLU A 101 -8.61 -1.52 1.80
C GLU A 101 -9.02 -2.82 1.10
N THR A 102 -9.95 -2.73 0.13
CA THR A 102 -10.39 -3.88 -0.68
C THR A 102 -9.24 -4.41 -1.52
N TRP A 103 -8.45 -3.51 -2.13
CA TRP A 103 -7.31 -3.90 -2.93
C TRP A 103 -6.22 -4.58 -2.07
N GLU A 104 -5.92 -4.07 -0.89
CA GLU A 104 -4.95 -4.65 0.05
C GLU A 104 -5.35 -6.07 0.46
N ALA A 105 -6.62 -6.27 0.82
CA ALA A 105 -7.15 -7.58 1.15
C ALA A 105 -7.04 -8.57 -0.03
N TYR A 106 -7.32 -8.12 -1.25
CA TYR A 106 -7.14 -8.91 -2.46
C TYR A 106 -5.67 -9.26 -2.70
N ALA A 107 -4.77 -8.29 -2.62
CA ALA A 107 -3.34 -8.50 -2.88
C ALA A 107 -2.72 -9.51 -1.90
N GLU A 108 -3.09 -9.39 -0.61
CA GLU A 108 -2.65 -10.32 0.42
C GLU A 108 -3.21 -11.74 0.20
N ALA A 109 -4.50 -11.86 -0.11
CA ALA A 109 -5.13 -13.15 -0.40
C ALA A 109 -4.51 -13.83 -1.61
N ALA A 110 -4.33 -13.11 -2.70
CA ALA A 110 -3.73 -13.63 -3.92
C ALA A 110 -2.25 -14.03 -3.73
N ALA A 111 -1.48 -13.26 -2.95
CA ALA A 111 -0.12 -13.66 -2.61
C ALA A 111 -0.07 -14.93 -1.74
N LYS A 112 -1.06 -15.10 -0.85
CA LYS A 112 -1.20 -16.33 -0.05
C LYS A 112 -1.57 -17.55 -0.87
N GLU A 113 -2.34 -17.41 -1.93
CA GLU A 113 -2.63 -18.52 -2.86
C GLU A 113 -1.34 -19.05 -3.53
N GLU A 114 -0.41 -18.19 -3.88
CA GLU A 114 0.87 -18.58 -4.47
C GLU A 114 1.85 -19.19 -3.46
N HIS A 115 1.56 -19.07 -2.17
CA HIS A 115 2.34 -19.65 -1.07
C HIS A 115 2.14 -21.18 -0.91
N HIS A 116 1.43 -21.85 -1.80
CA HIS A 116 1.18 -23.28 -1.68
C HIS A 116 2.47 -24.12 -1.66
N GLY A 117 2.52 -25.10 -0.74
CA GLY A 117 3.55 -26.14 -0.72
C GLY A 117 4.55 -26.12 0.43
N GLY A 118 4.46 -25.19 1.36
CA GLY A 118 5.33 -25.16 2.57
C GLY A 118 6.82 -24.94 2.30
N GLY A 119 7.62 -24.86 3.37
CA GLY A 119 9.06 -24.67 3.33
C GLY A 119 9.51 -23.22 3.11
N SER A 120 10.83 -23.01 3.17
CA SER A 120 11.44 -21.67 3.04
C SER A 120 11.16 -20.99 1.70
N GLY A 121 11.03 -21.76 0.62
CA GLY A 121 10.67 -21.23 -0.69
C GLY A 121 9.24 -20.68 -0.79
N ALA A 122 8.33 -21.13 0.06
CA ALA A 122 6.96 -20.64 0.07
C ALA A 122 6.90 -19.17 0.52
N VAL A 123 7.65 -18.80 1.55
CA VAL A 123 7.72 -17.42 2.04
C VAL A 123 8.26 -16.48 0.94
N MET A 124 9.26 -16.92 0.20
CA MET A 124 9.83 -16.17 -0.93
C MET A 124 8.80 -15.95 -2.05
N ARG A 125 8.04 -17.00 -2.43
CA ARG A 125 6.97 -16.88 -3.45
C ARG A 125 5.89 -15.90 -3.02
N TYR A 126 5.50 -15.94 -1.74
CA TYR A 126 4.56 -14.97 -1.19
C TYR A 126 5.04 -13.53 -1.40
N TYR A 127 6.24 -13.18 -0.92
CA TYR A 127 6.76 -11.82 -1.06
C TYR A 127 7.01 -11.43 -2.51
N TYR A 128 7.42 -12.36 -3.36
CA TYR A 128 7.57 -12.13 -4.78
C TYR A 128 6.25 -11.66 -5.41
N SER A 129 5.19 -12.44 -5.27
CA SER A 129 3.87 -12.09 -5.78
C SER A 129 3.35 -10.80 -5.15
N TYR A 130 3.51 -10.65 -3.85
CA TYR A 130 3.04 -9.47 -3.12
C TYR A 130 3.75 -8.19 -3.58
N CYS A 131 5.06 -8.18 -3.72
CA CYS A 131 5.81 -7.03 -4.22
C CYS A 131 5.40 -6.64 -5.64
N TYR A 132 5.18 -7.60 -6.55
CA TYR A 132 4.69 -7.27 -7.89
C TYR A 132 3.32 -6.61 -7.86
N LYS A 133 2.40 -7.09 -7.04
CA LYS A 133 1.07 -6.46 -6.87
C LYS A 133 1.19 -5.03 -6.34
N LEU A 134 2.04 -4.81 -5.34
CA LEU A 134 2.32 -3.46 -4.81
C LEU A 134 2.88 -2.53 -5.90
N ILE A 135 3.83 -3.01 -6.71
CA ILE A 135 4.42 -2.23 -7.83
C ILE A 135 3.33 -1.85 -8.85
N GLU A 136 2.46 -2.80 -9.23
CA GLU A 136 1.36 -2.54 -10.15
C GLU A 136 0.41 -1.47 -9.58
N ARG A 137 0.04 -1.59 -8.30
CA ARG A 137 -0.82 -0.60 -7.64
C ARG A 137 -0.20 0.79 -7.57
N ILE A 138 1.08 0.87 -7.27
CA ILE A 138 1.82 2.14 -7.26
C ILE A 138 1.79 2.80 -8.64
N LYS A 139 1.98 2.02 -9.71
CA LYS A 139 1.90 2.53 -11.09
C LYS A 139 0.52 3.06 -11.42
N GLU A 140 -0.55 2.34 -11.05
CA GLU A 140 -1.94 2.80 -11.20
C GLU A 140 -2.19 4.12 -10.48
N LEU A 141 -1.79 4.22 -9.19
CA LEU A 141 -1.97 5.43 -8.40
C LEU A 141 -1.20 6.62 -9.00
N LYS A 142 -0.01 6.41 -9.54
CA LYS A 142 0.79 7.47 -10.21
C LYS A 142 0.13 7.98 -11.50
N ILE A 143 -0.60 7.14 -12.24
CA ILE A 143 -1.32 7.56 -13.44
C ILE A 143 -2.49 8.49 -13.07
N ILE A 144 -3.18 8.20 -11.98
CA ILE A 144 -4.36 8.96 -11.54
C ILE A 144 -3.97 10.35 -10.99
N LEU A 145 -2.73 10.49 -10.48
CA LEU A 145 -2.21 11.73 -9.89
C LEU A 145 -1.55 12.69 -10.91
N LYS A 146 -1.56 12.37 -12.18
CA LYS A 146 -1.08 13.23 -13.27
C LYS A 146 -2.17 14.13 -13.80
#